data_516e6b441c7cce83e47cb091849fd980
#
_entry.id   516e6b441c7cce83e47cb091849fd980
#
_cell.length_a   1.000
_cell.length_b   1.000
_cell.length_c   1.000
_cell.angle_alpha   90.00
_cell.angle_beta   90.00
_cell.angle_gamma   90.00
#
_symmetry.space_group_name_H-M   'P 1'
#
loop_
_entity.id
_entity.type
_entity.pdbx_description
1 polymer ?
#
loop_
_entity_poly.entity_id
_entity_poly.type
_entity_poly.pdbx_seq_one_letter_code
_entity_poly.pdbx_strand_id
1 'polypeptide(L)'
;MQSQPVAHLRLLFLATCLFLTDHASAQHMNAPDAPCRGPASNAETTACFISASKTADEQLNKIYVRIGEVLSADEQKDLQAAQRLWLRFRDTNCSAERNLYAGGSAAPMVYAACIEANTRQRTTDLKAMYGWRLQKFGKAIE
;
A
#
# COMPACT_ATOMS: atom_id res chain seq x y z
N MET A 1 -40.29 33.86 -43.71
CA MET A 1 -39.30 34.77 -43.11
C MET A 1 -38.77 34.10 -41.89
N GLN A 2 -37.65 33.73 -42.09
CA GLN A 2 -36.32 33.70 -41.47
C GLN A 2 -36.11 32.58 -40.46
N SER A 3 -35.44 31.59 -40.99
CA SER A 3 -34.62 30.58 -40.29
C SER A 3 -33.44 31.26 -39.56
N GLN A 4 -33.16 30.81 -38.33
CA GLN A 4 -31.87 31.06 -37.69
C GLN A 4 -31.26 29.75 -37.15
N PRO A 5 -29.97 29.56 -37.28
CA PRO A 5 -29.32 28.26 -37.13
C PRO A 5 -28.83 28.01 -35.72
N VAL A 6 -29.16 26.82 -35.19
CA VAL A 6 -28.56 26.27 -33.94
C VAL A 6 -27.32 25.45 -34.29
N ALA A 7 -26.25 26.11 -34.70
CA ALA A 7 -25.04 25.44 -35.18
C ALA A 7 -23.75 25.74 -34.41
N HIS A 8 -23.77 26.27 -33.18
CA HIS A 8 -22.52 26.64 -32.46
C HIS A 8 -22.40 26.15 -31.01
N LEU A 9 -23.17 25.14 -30.57
CA LEU A 9 -23.07 24.69 -29.19
C LEU A 9 -22.60 23.22 -29.04
N ARG A 10 -21.85 22.67 -30.00
CA ARG A 10 -21.34 21.28 -29.92
C ARG A 10 -19.80 21.15 -29.91
N LEU A 11 -19.04 22.21 -29.72
CA LEU A 11 -17.58 22.16 -29.86
C LEU A 11 -16.79 22.52 -28.58
N LEU A 12 -17.40 22.51 -27.40
CA LEU A 12 -16.73 22.88 -26.14
C LEU A 12 -16.68 21.78 -25.09
N PHE A 13 -16.98 20.51 -25.43
CA PHE A 13 -16.96 19.39 -24.48
C PHE A 13 -15.87 18.34 -24.74
N LEU A 14 -14.86 18.63 -25.56
CA LEU A 14 -13.82 17.67 -25.96
C LEU A 14 -12.40 18.04 -25.49
N ALA A 15 -12.23 18.95 -24.54
CA ALA A 15 -10.90 19.45 -24.19
C ALA A 15 -10.50 19.31 -22.70
N THR A 16 -11.16 18.50 -21.88
CA THR A 16 -10.82 18.37 -20.45
C THR A 16 -10.59 16.94 -19.96
N CYS A 17 -10.25 16.00 -20.84
CA CYS A 17 -9.89 14.63 -20.47
C CYS A 17 -8.39 14.31 -20.66
N LEU A 18 -7.52 15.28 -20.48
CA LEU A 18 -6.08 15.05 -20.54
C LEU A 18 -5.46 15.63 -19.27
N PHE A 19 -4.77 14.78 -18.53
CA PHE A 19 -3.92 14.97 -17.33
C PHE A 19 -4.45 14.35 -16.04
N LEU A 20 -4.87 13.06 -16.10
CA LEU A 20 -4.63 12.17 -14.99
C LEU A 20 -3.67 11.09 -15.51
N THR A 21 -2.40 11.42 -15.66
CA THR A 21 -1.35 10.42 -15.69
C THR A 21 -1.17 9.94 -14.25
N ASP A 22 -2.10 9.13 -13.75
CA ASP A 22 -1.79 8.20 -12.68
C ASP A 22 -0.63 7.36 -13.22
N HIS A 23 0.55 7.62 -12.70
CA HIS A 23 1.69 6.76 -12.85
C HIS A 23 1.30 5.48 -12.10
N ALA A 24 0.65 4.55 -12.80
CA ALA A 24 0.45 3.21 -12.30
C ALA A 24 1.85 2.64 -12.03
N SER A 25 2.26 2.69 -10.77
CA SER A 25 3.44 1.99 -10.29
C SER A 25 3.10 0.51 -10.38
N ALA A 26 3.27 -0.07 -11.56
CA ALA A 26 2.83 -1.43 -11.88
C ALA A 26 3.58 -2.50 -11.06
N GLN A 27 4.58 -2.11 -10.26
CA GLN A 27 5.41 -3.01 -9.48
C GLN A 27 5.88 -2.31 -8.21
N HIS A 28 5.67 -2.91 -7.06
CA HIS A 28 6.07 -2.36 -5.75
C HIS A 28 7.57 -2.05 -5.68
N MET A 29 8.44 -2.85 -6.34
CA MET A 29 9.88 -2.61 -6.35
C MET A 29 10.30 -1.32 -7.09
N ASN A 30 9.46 -0.82 -8.00
CA ASN A 30 9.69 0.38 -8.80
C ASN A 30 8.89 1.59 -8.28
N ALA A 31 8.13 1.44 -7.20
CA ALA A 31 7.34 2.52 -6.62
C ALA A 31 8.25 3.73 -6.27
N PRO A 32 7.77 4.97 -6.43
CA PRO A 32 8.57 6.17 -6.14
C PRO A 32 9.11 6.21 -4.71
N ASP A 33 8.39 5.61 -3.77
CA ASP A 33 8.70 5.52 -2.34
C ASP A 33 9.31 4.18 -1.92
N ALA A 34 9.69 3.31 -2.87
CA ALA A 34 10.35 2.04 -2.58
C ALA A 34 11.70 2.27 -1.87
N PRO A 35 11.98 1.55 -0.76
CA PRO A 35 13.16 1.80 0.06
C PRO A 35 14.47 1.38 -0.62
N CYS A 36 14.42 0.46 -1.59
CA CYS A 36 15.59 -0.17 -2.21
C CYS A 36 15.75 0.28 -3.65
N ARG A 37 16.25 1.50 -3.84
CA ARG A 37 16.46 2.11 -5.17
C ARG A 37 17.96 2.32 -5.41
N GLY A 38 18.38 2.11 -6.66
CA GLY A 38 19.76 2.37 -7.09
C GLY A 38 20.34 1.22 -7.92
N PRO A 39 21.52 1.41 -8.51
CA PRO A 39 22.19 0.37 -9.28
C PRO A 39 22.71 -0.72 -8.30
N ALA A 40 22.06 -1.87 -8.32
CA ALA A 40 22.43 -3.05 -7.54
C ALA A 40 22.03 -4.32 -8.31
N SER A 41 22.65 -5.44 -7.97
CA SER A 41 22.23 -6.74 -8.48
C SER A 41 20.86 -7.13 -7.93
N ASN A 42 20.16 -8.03 -8.60
CA ASN A 42 18.89 -8.57 -8.09
C ASN A 42 19.04 -9.20 -6.69
N ALA A 43 20.18 -9.81 -6.39
CA ALA A 43 20.46 -10.41 -5.08
C ALA A 43 20.59 -9.35 -3.99
N GLU A 44 21.33 -8.28 -4.23
CA GLU A 44 21.50 -7.15 -3.29
C GLU A 44 20.18 -6.43 -3.07
N THR A 45 19.43 -6.17 -4.14
CA THR A 45 18.12 -5.52 -4.04
C THR A 45 17.12 -6.42 -3.30
N THR A 46 17.15 -7.74 -3.51
CA THR A 46 16.35 -8.70 -2.74
C THR A 46 16.68 -8.64 -1.25
N ALA A 47 17.97 -8.68 -0.91
CA ALA A 47 18.40 -8.59 0.49
C ALA A 47 17.96 -7.27 1.15
N CYS A 48 18.03 -6.16 0.43
CA CYS A 48 17.53 -4.87 0.89
C CYS A 48 16.02 -4.92 1.18
N PHE A 49 15.18 -5.40 0.25
CA PHE A 49 13.74 -5.51 0.47
C PHE A 49 13.37 -6.50 1.59
N ILE A 50 14.12 -7.58 1.77
CA ILE A 50 13.93 -8.49 2.92
C ILE A 50 14.19 -7.74 4.23
N SER A 51 15.25 -6.95 4.32
CA SER A 51 15.54 -6.13 5.49
C SER A 51 14.46 -5.07 5.73
N ALA A 52 14.04 -4.36 4.68
CA ALA A 52 12.99 -3.36 4.76
C ALA A 52 11.64 -3.95 5.18
N SER A 53 11.29 -5.16 4.71
CA SER A 53 10.05 -5.85 5.09
C SER A 53 10.05 -6.23 6.58
N LYS A 54 11.18 -6.62 7.15
CA LYS A 54 11.30 -6.87 8.60
C LYS A 54 11.05 -5.59 9.40
N THR A 55 11.66 -4.48 9.00
CA THR A 55 11.43 -3.17 9.63
C THR A 55 9.96 -2.75 9.53
N ALA A 56 9.32 -2.96 8.38
CA ALA A 56 7.91 -2.68 8.21
C ALA A 56 7.01 -3.56 9.11
N ASP A 57 7.33 -4.84 9.27
CA ASP A 57 6.62 -5.76 10.18
C ASP A 57 6.77 -5.33 11.65
N GLU A 58 7.96 -4.91 12.07
CA GLU A 58 8.18 -4.37 13.42
C GLU A 58 7.33 -3.13 13.69
N GLN A 59 7.26 -2.21 12.73
CA GLN A 59 6.42 -1.01 12.82
C GLN A 59 4.93 -1.35 12.85
N LEU A 60 4.49 -2.29 12.03
CA LEU A 60 3.12 -2.77 12.01
C LEU A 60 2.74 -3.40 13.36
N ASN A 61 3.58 -4.28 13.89
CA ASN A 61 3.35 -4.94 15.17
C ASN A 61 3.30 -3.92 16.31
N LYS A 62 4.19 -2.93 16.32
CA LYS A 62 4.19 -1.87 17.31
C LYS A 62 2.88 -1.08 17.34
N ILE A 63 2.39 -0.66 16.17
CA ILE A 63 1.11 0.08 16.10
C ILE A 63 -0.09 -0.81 16.43
N TYR A 64 -0.08 -2.07 15.99
CA TYR A 64 -1.12 -3.05 16.27
C TYR A 64 -1.31 -3.29 17.78
N VAL A 65 -0.21 -3.50 18.51
CA VAL A 65 -0.23 -3.68 19.97
C VAL A 65 -0.79 -2.43 20.66
N ARG A 66 -0.30 -1.25 20.30
CA ARG A 66 -0.78 0.03 20.86
C ARG A 66 -2.27 0.27 20.64
N ILE A 67 -2.78 -0.10 19.46
CA ILE A 67 -4.21 -0.01 19.18
C ILE A 67 -4.97 -0.97 20.11
N GLY A 68 -4.48 -2.20 20.31
CA GLY A 68 -5.10 -3.16 21.23
C GLY A 68 -5.25 -2.63 22.65
N GLU A 69 -4.30 -1.81 23.14
CA GLU A 69 -4.36 -1.23 24.48
C GLU A 69 -5.52 -0.23 24.71
N VAL A 70 -6.06 0.35 23.63
CA VAL A 70 -7.13 1.36 23.68
C VAL A 70 -8.49 0.84 23.19
N LEU A 71 -8.56 -0.44 22.86
CA LEU A 71 -9.77 -1.11 22.39
C LEU A 71 -10.39 -1.98 23.51
N SER A 72 -11.72 -2.09 23.50
CA SER A 72 -12.45 -3.08 24.31
C SER A 72 -12.14 -4.51 23.84
N ALA A 73 -12.48 -5.50 24.68
CA ALA A 73 -12.23 -6.91 24.35
C ALA A 73 -12.90 -7.36 23.03
N ASP A 74 -14.09 -6.86 22.73
CA ASP A 74 -14.79 -7.24 21.50
C ASP A 74 -14.19 -6.51 20.28
N GLU A 75 -13.87 -5.23 20.41
CA GLU A 75 -13.14 -4.48 19.36
C GLU A 75 -11.76 -5.11 19.06
N GLN A 76 -11.06 -5.64 20.07
CA GLN A 76 -9.81 -6.38 19.87
C GLN A 76 -10.01 -7.67 19.06
N LYS A 77 -11.10 -8.41 19.30
CA LYS A 77 -11.45 -9.61 18.51
C LYS A 77 -11.69 -9.26 17.05
N ASP A 78 -12.41 -8.15 16.80
CA ASP A 78 -12.67 -7.67 15.44
C ASP A 78 -11.37 -7.23 14.73
N LEU A 79 -10.53 -6.47 15.40
CA LEU A 79 -9.21 -6.09 14.89
C LEU A 79 -8.35 -7.31 14.57
N GLN A 80 -8.34 -8.31 15.45
CA GLN A 80 -7.59 -9.55 15.26
C GLN A 80 -8.12 -10.35 14.07
N ALA A 81 -9.45 -10.44 13.89
CA ALA A 81 -10.06 -11.10 12.74
C ALA A 81 -9.68 -10.40 11.43
N ALA A 82 -9.78 -9.05 11.39
CA ALA A 82 -9.39 -8.26 10.25
C ALA A 82 -7.90 -8.39 9.92
N GLN A 83 -7.02 -8.43 10.94
CA GLN A 83 -5.59 -8.60 10.74
C GLN A 83 -5.24 -9.97 10.15
N ARG A 84 -5.89 -11.06 10.61
CA ARG A 84 -5.69 -12.40 10.02
C ARG A 84 -6.12 -12.47 8.55
N LEU A 85 -7.23 -11.82 8.20
CA LEU A 85 -7.68 -11.75 6.81
C LEU A 85 -6.71 -10.95 5.93
N TRP A 86 -6.24 -9.83 6.46
CA TRP A 86 -5.28 -9.00 5.76
C TRP A 86 -3.94 -9.72 5.53
N LEU A 87 -3.41 -10.46 6.50
CA LEU A 87 -2.19 -11.27 6.33
C LEU A 87 -2.34 -12.27 5.18
N ARG A 88 -3.47 -12.99 5.13
CA ARG A 88 -3.76 -13.92 4.03
C ARG A 88 -3.86 -13.20 2.68
N PHE A 89 -4.53 -12.06 2.65
CA PHE A 89 -4.61 -11.23 1.44
C PHE A 89 -3.21 -10.83 0.98
N ARG A 90 -2.40 -10.25 1.85
CA ARG A 90 -1.02 -9.82 1.54
C ARG A 90 -0.21 -10.97 0.94
N ASP A 91 -0.15 -12.09 1.62
CA ASP A 91 0.69 -13.22 1.24
C ASP A 91 0.23 -13.84 -0.09
N THR A 92 -1.08 -13.93 -0.31
CA THR A 92 -1.65 -14.43 -1.57
C THR A 92 -1.39 -13.45 -2.72
N ASN A 93 -1.62 -12.16 -2.50
CA ASN A 93 -1.39 -11.12 -3.50
C ASN A 93 0.08 -11.07 -3.91
N CYS A 94 1.00 -11.06 -2.95
CA CYS A 94 2.44 -11.01 -3.22
C CYS A 94 2.94 -12.30 -3.87
N SER A 95 2.35 -13.45 -3.57
CA SER A 95 2.64 -14.72 -4.28
C SER A 95 2.18 -14.66 -5.73
N ALA A 96 1.02 -14.10 -6.00
CA ALA A 96 0.54 -13.91 -7.37
C ALA A 96 1.46 -12.98 -8.17
N GLU A 97 1.87 -11.85 -7.58
CA GLU A 97 2.81 -10.93 -8.23
C GLU A 97 4.17 -11.59 -8.51
N ARG A 98 4.74 -12.31 -7.53
CA ARG A 98 5.96 -13.11 -7.73
C ARG A 98 5.84 -14.10 -8.90
N ASN A 99 4.69 -14.75 -9.04
CA ASN A 99 4.49 -15.79 -10.07
C ASN A 99 4.52 -15.23 -11.50
N LEU A 100 4.29 -13.92 -11.69
CA LEU A 100 4.50 -13.26 -12.98
C LEU A 100 5.97 -13.30 -13.43
N TYR A 101 6.90 -13.54 -12.50
CA TYR A 101 8.34 -13.62 -12.72
C TYR A 101 8.90 -15.04 -12.48
N ALA A 102 8.03 -16.06 -12.54
CA ALA A 102 8.43 -17.45 -12.29
C ALA A 102 9.57 -17.88 -13.21
N GLY A 103 10.60 -18.50 -12.62
CA GLY A 103 11.83 -18.92 -13.34
C GLY A 103 12.86 -17.81 -13.53
N GLY A 104 12.56 -16.55 -13.23
CA GLY A 104 13.48 -15.42 -13.32
C GLY A 104 14.14 -15.05 -11.98
N SER A 105 15.33 -14.46 -12.03
CA SER A 105 16.07 -14.00 -10.84
C SER A 105 15.40 -12.80 -10.12
N ALA A 106 14.43 -12.16 -10.74
CA ALA A 106 13.66 -11.06 -10.13
C ALA A 106 12.53 -11.54 -9.20
N ALA A 107 12.09 -12.79 -9.30
CA ALA A 107 10.93 -13.28 -8.54
C ALA A 107 11.07 -13.10 -7.01
N PRO A 108 12.20 -13.42 -6.35
CA PRO A 108 12.37 -13.18 -4.92
C PRO A 108 12.30 -11.69 -4.54
N MET A 109 12.90 -10.83 -5.36
CA MET A 109 12.89 -9.37 -5.18
C MET A 109 11.48 -8.81 -5.25
N VAL A 110 10.71 -9.19 -6.28
CA VAL A 110 9.30 -8.78 -6.46
C VAL A 110 8.46 -9.18 -5.25
N TYR A 111 8.61 -10.40 -4.76
CA TYR A 111 7.90 -10.86 -3.55
C TYR A 111 8.25 -10.03 -2.32
N ALA A 112 9.54 -9.81 -2.05
CA ALA A 112 9.99 -9.08 -0.89
C ALA A 112 9.54 -7.59 -0.93
N ALA A 113 9.59 -6.96 -2.10
CA ALA A 113 9.11 -5.60 -2.31
C ALA A 113 7.59 -5.48 -2.08
N CYS A 114 6.81 -6.45 -2.59
CA CYS A 114 5.37 -6.48 -2.37
C CYS A 114 5.02 -6.64 -0.87
N ILE A 115 5.70 -7.54 -0.16
CA ILE A 115 5.51 -7.73 1.30
C ILE A 115 5.81 -6.41 2.03
N GLU A 116 6.94 -5.76 1.74
CA GLU A 116 7.31 -4.48 2.35
C GLU A 116 6.23 -3.42 2.14
N ALA A 117 5.87 -3.16 0.88
CA ALA A 117 4.94 -2.09 0.53
C ALA A 117 3.55 -2.29 1.15
N ASN A 118 3.00 -3.51 1.08
CA ASN A 118 1.70 -3.82 1.69
C ASN A 118 1.76 -3.69 3.22
N THR A 119 2.83 -4.12 3.86
CA THR A 119 2.99 -4.02 5.33
C THR A 119 3.11 -2.57 5.78
N ARG A 120 3.88 -1.75 5.07
CA ARG A 120 3.99 -0.32 5.30
C ARG A 120 2.65 0.39 5.10
N GLN A 121 1.91 0.05 4.03
CA GLN A 121 0.58 0.58 3.78
C GLN A 121 -0.40 0.20 4.91
N ARG A 122 -0.38 -1.06 5.38
CA ARG A 122 -1.22 -1.49 6.51
C ARG A 122 -0.96 -0.68 7.77
N THR A 123 0.29 -0.36 8.05
CA THR A 123 0.65 0.51 9.18
C THR A 123 0.01 1.90 9.04
N THR A 124 0.01 2.47 7.83
CA THR A 124 -0.64 3.75 7.54
C THR A 124 -2.16 3.66 7.72
N ASP A 125 -2.79 2.60 7.22
CA ASP A 125 -4.22 2.38 7.33
C ASP A 125 -4.66 2.26 8.80
N LEU A 126 -3.93 1.48 9.60
CA LEU A 126 -4.21 1.33 11.04
C LEU A 126 -4.07 2.67 11.77
N LYS A 127 -3.05 3.47 11.46
CA LYS A 127 -2.89 4.82 12.03
C LYS A 127 -4.04 5.74 11.61
N ALA A 128 -4.50 5.67 10.37
CA ALA A 128 -5.63 6.47 9.90
C ALA A 128 -6.94 6.08 10.59
N MET A 129 -7.21 4.77 10.74
CA MET A 129 -8.44 4.26 11.33
C MET A 129 -8.52 4.47 12.85
N TYR A 130 -7.42 4.28 13.57
CA TYR A 130 -7.38 4.27 15.04
C TYR A 130 -6.61 5.43 15.66
N GLY A 131 -6.05 6.34 14.86
CA GLY A 131 -5.20 7.44 15.36
C GLY A 131 -5.90 8.32 16.38
N TRP A 132 -7.19 8.62 16.18
CA TRP A 132 -8.00 9.41 17.12
C TRP A 132 -8.17 8.71 18.49
N ARG A 133 -8.29 7.36 18.49
CA ARG A 133 -8.35 6.55 19.73
C ARG A 133 -7.02 6.62 20.48
N LEU A 134 -5.91 6.47 19.75
CA LEU A 134 -4.58 6.56 20.33
C LEU A 134 -4.30 7.94 20.94
N GLN A 135 -4.75 9.00 20.29
CA GLN A 135 -4.62 10.36 20.81
C GLN A 135 -5.46 10.58 22.08
N LYS A 136 -6.68 10.02 22.13
CA LYS A 136 -7.62 10.24 23.23
C LYS A 136 -7.35 9.35 24.43
N PHE A 137 -6.92 8.11 24.24
CA PHE A 137 -6.83 7.09 25.27
C PHE A 137 -5.46 6.44 25.39
N GLY A 138 -4.56 6.69 24.43
CA GLY A 138 -3.22 6.12 24.43
C GLY A 138 -2.36 6.76 25.53
N LYS A 139 -1.45 5.96 26.09
CA LYS A 139 -0.41 6.49 26.97
C LYS A 139 0.55 7.35 26.15
N ALA A 140 0.99 8.49 26.72
CA ALA A 140 2.07 9.26 26.13
C ALA A 140 3.31 8.34 25.94
N ILE A 141 4.01 8.50 24.83
CA ILE A 141 5.30 7.83 24.62
C ILE A 141 6.31 8.66 25.41
N GLU A 142 6.86 8.08 26.49
CA GLU A 142 8.08 8.57 27.09
C GLU A 142 9.28 8.27 26.19
#